data_6845772a548ca750618b919ed93a2429
#
_entry.id   6845772a548ca750618b919ed93a2429
#
_cell.length_a   1.000
_cell.length_b   1.000
_cell.length_c   1.000
_cell.angle_alpha   90.00
_cell.angle_beta   90.00
_cell.angle_gamma   90.00
#
_symmetry.space_group_name_H-M   'P 1'
#
loop_
_entity.id
_entity.type
_entity.pdbx_description
1 polymer ?
#
loop_
_entity_poly.entity_id
_entity_poly.type
_entity_poly.pdbx_seq_one_letter_code
_entity_poly.pdbx_strand_id
1 'polypeptide(L)'
;MGASAVVLQVDDNGADDAIAQRLRDLGFVAGEPVRVVARGPLGADPLLVQIGYTRFALRRTEAARVRIALDGVDTHIAAAGAQG
;
A
#
# COMPACT_ATOMS: atom_id res chain seq x y z
N MET A 1 5.15 12.77 5.63
CA MET A 1 4.10 11.83 5.99
C MET A 1 2.76 12.28 5.45
N GLY A 2 1.86 11.39 5.14
CA GLY A 2 0.55 11.76 4.63
C GLY A 2 0.48 12.12 3.17
N ALA A 3 1.51 11.78 2.40
CA ALA A 3 1.48 12.01 0.96
C ALA A 3 0.37 11.16 0.33
N SER A 4 -0.39 11.76 -0.57
CA SER A 4 -1.46 11.07 -1.28
C SER A 4 -0.94 10.45 -2.56
N ALA A 5 -1.46 9.26 -2.85
CA ALA A 5 -1.11 8.52 -4.06
C ALA A 5 -2.37 7.85 -4.60
N VAL A 6 -2.23 7.20 -5.74
CA VAL A 6 -3.32 6.46 -6.37
C VAL A 6 -2.85 5.03 -6.58
N VAL A 7 -3.70 4.07 -6.22
CA VAL A 7 -3.41 2.66 -6.45
C VAL A 7 -3.39 2.40 -7.95
N LEU A 8 -2.33 1.75 -8.44
CA LEU A 8 -2.23 1.30 -9.81
C LEU A 8 -2.71 -0.14 -9.96
N GLN A 9 -2.20 -1.00 -9.08
CA GLN A 9 -2.58 -2.42 -9.07
C GLN A 9 -2.01 -3.09 -7.83
N VAL A 10 -2.46 -4.30 -7.57
CA VAL A 10 -1.87 -5.19 -6.57
C VAL A 10 -1.18 -6.32 -7.33
N ASP A 11 0.10 -6.52 -7.05
CA ASP A 11 0.91 -7.55 -7.72
C ASP A 11 0.71 -8.90 -7.04
N ASP A 12 0.63 -9.95 -7.85
CA ASP A 12 0.58 -11.32 -7.35
C ASP A 12 1.99 -11.91 -7.30
N ASN A 13 2.28 -12.61 -6.21
CA ASN A 13 3.55 -13.33 -6.05
C ASN A 13 3.35 -14.81 -6.36
N GLY A 14 2.60 -15.12 -7.41
CA GLY A 14 2.30 -16.48 -7.81
C GLY A 14 0.83 -16.65 -8.13
N ALA A 15 0.44 -17.86 -8.52
CA ALA A 15 -0.90 -18.13 -9.04
C ALA A 15 -2.01 -17.96 -8.00
N ASP A 16 -1.72 -18.30 -6.74
CA ASP A 16 -2.72 -18.27 -5.67
C ASP A 16 -2.25 -17.39 -4.52
N ASP A 17 -1.94 -16.14 -4.82
CA ASP A 17 -1.50 -15.20 -3.79
C ASP A 17 -2.70 -14.72 -2.97
N ALA A 18 -2.94 -15.39 -1.85
CA ALA A 18 -4.05 -15.04 -0.96
C ALA A 18 -3.90 -13.65 -0.36
N ILE A 19 -2.67 -13.17 -0.16
CA ILE A 19 -2.42 -11.84 0.37
C ILE A 19 -2.85 -10.80 -0.66
N ALA A 20 -2.47 -10.99 -1.92
CA ALA A 20 -2.86 -10.07 -3.00
C ALA A 20 -4.39 -10.03 -3.15
N GLN A 21 -5.04 -11.18 -3.09
CA GLN A 21 -6.50 -11.24 -3.20
C GLN A 21 -7.17 -10.52 -2.05
N ARG A 22 -6.66 -10.70 -0.83
CA ARG A 22 -7.20 -10.01 0.34
C ARG A 22 -7.05 -8.50 0.20
N LEU A 23 -5.92 -8.01 -0.31
CA LEU A 23 -5.70 -6.59 -0.51
C LEU A 23 -6.73 -6.01 -1.47
N ARG A 24 -7.01 -6.72 -2.57
CA ARG A 24 -8.03 -6.30 -3.52
C ARG A 24 -9.41 -6.24 -2.86
N ASP A 25 -9.73 -7.24 -2.05
CA ASP A 25 -11.01 -7.31 -1.35
C ASP A 25 -11.15 -6.17 -0.34
N LEU A 26 -10.05 -5.70 0.24
CA LEU A 26 -10.06 -4.58 1.17
C LEU A 26 -10.23 -3.24 0.47
N GLY A 27 -10.10 -3.17 -0.85
CA GLY A 27 -10.29 -1.95 -1.60
C GLY A 27 -9.06 -1.40 -2.30
N PHE A 28 -7.94 -2.13 -2.29
CA PHE A 28 -6.74 -1.70 -3.01
C PHE A 28 -6.90 -2.03 -4.48
N VAL A 29 -7.67 -1.20 -5.18
CA VAL A 29 -7.97 -1.40 -6.60
C VAL A 29 -7.53 -0.18 -7.39
N ALA A 30 -7.28 -0.39 -8.67
CA ALA A 30 -6.79 0.67 -9.57
C ALA A 30 -7.69 1.91 -9.50
N GLY A 31 -7.05 3.06 -9.34
CA GLY A 31 -7.76 4.33 -9.30
C GLY A 31 -8.13 4.82 -7.91
N GLU A 32 -8.02 3.97 -6.88
CA GLU A 32 -8.36 4.37 -5.52
C GLU A 32 -7.27 5.25 -4.93
N PRO A 33 -7.64 6.40 -4.33
CA PRO A 33 -6.67 7.20 -3.58
C PRO A 33 -6.22 6.45 -2.34
N VAL A 34 -4.93 6.55 -2.04
CA VAL A 34 -4.34 5.89 -0.88
C VAL A 34 -3.35 6.84 -0.22
N ARG A 35 -3.23 6.74 1.10
CA ARG A 35 -2.32 7.59 1.87
C ARG A 35 -1.62 6.76 2.93
N VAL A 36 -0.31 6.96 3.07
CA VAL A 36 0.43 6.42 4.21
C VAL A 36 0.29 7.43 5.33
N VAL A 37 -0.39 7.05 6.41
CA VAL A 37 -0.70 7.98 7.51
C VAL A 37 0.23 7.82 8.71
N ALA A 38 0.89 6.67 8.84
CA ALA A 38 1.85 6.46 9.92
C ALA A 38 2.76 5.29 9.57
N ARG A 39 3.92 5.25 10.23
CA ARG A 39 4.88 4.16 10.09
C ARG A 39 5.10 3.52 11.45
N GLY A 40 5.23 2.19 11.45
CA GLY A 40 5.53 1.47 12.66
C GLY A 40 6.94 1.74 13.17
N PRO A 41 7.22 1.31 14.41
CA PRO A 41 8.48 1.66 15.08
C PRO A 41 9.70 0.92 14.53
N LEU A 42 9.51 -0.21 13.87
CA LEU A 42 10.62 -1.05 13.43
C LEU A 42 10.76 -1.02 11.92
N GLY A 43 11.49 0.00 11.39
CA GLY A 43 11.76 0.08 9.97
C GLY A 43 10.53 0.30 9.11
N ALA A 44 9.57 1.04 9.61
CA ALA A 44 8.31 1.30 8.92
C ALA A 44 7.46 0.03 8.71
N ASP A 45 7.55 -0.91 9.63
CA ASP A 45 6.78 -2.14 9.59
C ASP A 45 6.02 -2.29 10.91
N PRO A 46 4.69 -2.31 10.94
CA PRO A 46 3.81 -2.17 9.78
C PRO A 46 3.63 -0.71 9.34
N LEU A 47 3.06 -0.52 8.15
CA LEU A 47 2.63 0.78 7.69
C LEU A 47 1.15 0.92 7.94
N LEU A 48 0.73 2.09 8.42
CA LEU A 48 -0.69 2.40 8.53
C LEU A 48 -1.09 3.19 7.28
N VAL A 49 -1.99 2.63 6.50
CA VAL A 49 -2.44 3.24 5.24
C VAL A 49 -3.94 3.48 5.29
N GLN A 50 -4.40 4.48 4.57
CA GLN A 50 -5.80 4.82 4.51
C GLN A 50 -6.32 4.73 3.08
N ILE A 51 -7.41 4.01 2.92
CA ILE A 51 -8.21 3.92 1.68
C ILE A 51 -9.62 4.36 2.05
N GLY A 52 -10.10 5.42 1.39
CA GLY A 52 -11.40 5.99 1.76
C GLY A 52 -11.39 6.45 3.21
N TYR A 53 -12.30 5.94 3.99
CA TYR A 53 -12.39 6.26 5.42
C TYR A 53 -11.81 5.17 6.31
N THR A 54 -11.23 4.12 5.72
CA THR A 54 -10.73 2.97 6.46
C THR A 54 -9.22 2.98 6.51
N ARG A 55 -8.67 2.63 7.67
CA ARG A 55 -7.23 2.52 7.88
C ARG A 55 -6.87 1.06 8.09
N PHE A 56 -5.75 0.66 7.49
CA PHE A 56 -5.25 -0.70 7.57
C PHE A 56 -3.79 -0.67 7.97
N ALA A 57 -3.38 -1.59 8.84
CA ALA A 57 -1.98 -1.80 9.13
C ALA A 57 -1.46 -2.88 8.17
N LEU A 58 -0.54 -2.51 7.29
CA LEU A 58 0.04 -3.42 6.31
C LEU A 58 1.46 -3.77 6.72
N ARG A 59 1.76 -5.06 6.74
CA ARG A 59 3.14 -5.51 6.87
C ARG A 59 3.90 -5.19 5.60
N ARG A 60 5.23 -5.10 5.72
CA ARG A 60 6.08 -4.77 4.57
C ARG A 60 5.80 -5.69 3.38
N THR A 61 5.63 -7.00 3.63
CA THR A 61 5.36 -7.96 2.56
C THR A 61 4.04 -7.70 1.86
N GLU A 62 3.05 -7.19 2.59
CA GLU A 62 1.76 -6.82 2.01
C GLU A 62 1.88 -5.51 1.24
N ALA A 63 2.52 -4.51 1.85
CA ALA A 63 2.70 -3.20 1.23
C ALA A 63 3.54 -3.29 -0.05
N ALA A 64 4.47 -4.23 -0.12
CA ALA A 64 5.30 -4.42 -1.31
C ALA A 64 4.50 -4.89 -2.52
N ARG A 65 3.30 -5.43 -2.32
CA ARG A 65 2.44 -5.87 -3.42
C ARG A 65 1.60 -4.75 -4.00
N VAL A 66 1.44 -3.63 -3.27
CA VAL A 66 0.57 -2.54 -3.72
C VAL A 66 1.38 -1.53 -4.51
N ARG A 67 1.15 -1.49 -5.81
CA ARG A 67 1.80 -0.54 -6.71
C ARG A 67 0.98 0.73 -6.78
N ILE A 68 1.64 1.86 -6.61
CA ILE A 68 1.00 3.16 -6.55
C ILE A 68 1.69 4.16 -7.46
N ALA A 69 0.98 5.22 -7.82
CA ALA A 69 1.56 6.40 -8.44
C ALA A 69 1.65 7.50 -7.38
N LEU A 70 2.86 7.89 -7.04
CA LEU A 70 3.14 8.93 -6.06
C LEU A 70 3.90 10.04 -6.77
N ASP A 71 3.28 11.22 -6.89
CA ASP A 71 3.84 12.35 -7.62
C ASP A 71 4.25 11.97 -9.04
N GLY A 72 3.42 11.15 -9.69
CA GLY A 72 3.68 10.69 -11.06
C GLY A 72 4.71 9.58 -11.17
N VAL A 73 5.23 9.08 -10.07
CA VAL A 73 6.23 8.00 -10.06
C VAL A 73 5.58 6.69 -9.64
N ASP A 74 5.78 5.66 -10.45
CA ASP A 74 5.31 4.30 -10.15
C ASP A 74 6.24 3.69 -9.11
N THR A 75 5.69 3.34 -7.96
CA THR A 75 6.45 2.72 -6.87
C THR A 75 5.52 1.82 -6.06
N HIS A 76 6.05 1.16 -5.04
CA HIS A 76 5.24 0.34 -4.11
C HIS A 76 5.02 1.10 -2.82
N ILE A 77 3.93 0.81 -2.13
CA ILE A 77 3.63 1.46 -0.84
C ILE A 77 4.77 1.27 0.16
N ALA A 78 5.39 0.09 0.16
CA ALA A 78 6.51 -0.19 1.08
C ALA A 78 7.65 0.80 0.88
N ALA A 79 8.00 1.12 -0.37
CA ALA A 79 9.05 2.08 -0.67
C ALA A 79 8.64 3.50 -0.31
N ALA A 80 7.39 3.87 -0.55
CA ALA A 80 6.87 5.19 -0.20
C ALA A 80 6.93 5.41 1.32
N GLY A 81 6.56 4.39 2.10
CA GLY A 81 6.63 4.46 3.55
C GLY A 81 8.05 4.60 4.08
N ALA A 82 9.00 3.96 3.41
CA ALA A 82 10.40 3.98 3.84
C ALA A 82 11.05 5.35 3.64
N GLN A 83 10.51 6.15 2.74
CA GLN A 83 11.08 7.47 2.42
C GLN A 83 10.48 8.60 3.24
N GLY A 84 9.40 8.33 3.90
CA GLY A 84 8.64 9.36 4.62
C GLY A 84 9.29 9.99 5.82
#